data_89968cbe4acea469ad8e7496445422fa
#
_entry.id   89968cbe4acea469ad8e7496445422fa
#
_cell.length_a   1.000
_cell.length_b   1.000
_cell.length_c   1.000
_cell.angle_alpha   90.00
_cell.angle_beta   90.00
_cell.angle_gamma   90.00
#
_symmetry.space_group_name_H-M   'P 1'
#
loop_
_entity.id
_entity.type
_entity.pdbx_description
1 polymer ?
#
loop_
_entity_poly.entity_id
_entity_poly.type
_entity_poly.pdbx_seq_one_letter_code
_entity_poly.pdbx_strand_id
1 'polypeptide(L)'
;MNIDLHAHTNQSDGLLAPQQLIDLAIENGVDMLSITDHDTISAYALINKLPRSLKLIPGIEISCSWNNRTIHILGLDVDISNQIFIKNQAQISKIT
;
A
#
# COMPACT_ATOMS: atom_id res chain seq x y z
N MET A 1 -18.58 10.90 -1.22
CA MET A 1 -17.64 9.80 -0.88
C MET A 1 -16.21 10.32 -1.00
N ASN A 2 -15.40 10.11 0.02
CA ASN A 2 -14.00 10.51 0.02
C ASN A 2 -13.12 9.30 -0.26
N ILE A 3 -12.34 9.36 -1.34
CA ILE A 3 -11.52 8.26 -1.81
C ILE A 3 -10.07 8.69 -1.85
N ASP A 4 -9.18 7.90 -1.25
CA ASP A 4 -7.73 8.07 -1.33
C ASP A 4 -7.10 6.74 -1.75
N LEU A 5 -6.64 6.66 -2.99
CA LEU A 5 -6.05 5.44 -3.56
C LEU A 5 -4.53 5.51 -3.67
N HIS A 6 -3.89 6.45 -2.98
CA HIS A 6 -2.43 6.58 -3.03
C HIS A 6 -1.93 7.12 -1.68
N ALA A 7 -1.63 6.22 -0.76
CA ALA A 7 -1.12 6.57 0.56
C ALA A 7 0.07 5.67 0.92
N HIS A 8 1.01 6.20 1.69
CA HIS A 8 2.20 5.48 2.13
C HIS A 8 2.28 5.41 3.64
N THR A 9 2.84 4.32 4.15
CA THR A 9 3.11 4.12 5.57
C THR A 9 4.61 4.11 5.84
N ASN A 10 4.98 3.92 7.11
CA ASN A 10 6.40 3.79 7.49
C ASN A 10 7.02 2.45 7.05
N GLN A 11 6.25 1.60 6.37
CA GLN A 11 6.81 0.40 5.73
C GLN A 11 7.55 0.76 4.43
N SER A 12 7.36 1.97 3.92
CA SER A 12 8.19 2.54 2.85
C SER A 12 8.65 3.95 3.24
N ASP A 13 8.09 5.00 2.67
CA ASP A 13 8.56 6.36 2.88
C ASP A 13 7.59 7.27 3.63
N GLY A 14 6.49 6.73 4.15
CA GLY A 14 5.54 7.47 4.96
C GLY A 14 6.00 7.60 6.41
N LEU A 15 5.36 8.50 7.16
CA LEU A 15 5.69 8.75 8.55
C LEU A 15 4.85 7.93 9.53
N LEU A 16 3.65 7.52 9.14
CA LEU A 16 2.70 6.85 10.03
C LEU A 16 2.82 5.35 9.93
N ALA A 17 2.69 4.66 11.07
CA ALA A 17 2.48 3.22 11.07
C ALA A 17 1.14 2.88 10.40
N PRO A 18 0.97 1.66 9.85
CA PRO A 18 -0.24 1.30 9.11
C PRO A 18 -1.54 1.55 9.89
N GLN A 19 -1.60 1.15 11.17
CA GLN A 19 -2.80 1.38 11.97
C GLN A 19 -3.06 2.87 12.20
N GLN A 20 -2.02 3.67 12.39
CA GLN A 20 -2.15 5.12 12.55
C GLN A 20 -2.72 5.77 11.30
N LEU A 21 -2.31 5.31 10.11
CA LEU A 21 -2.84 5.80 8.85
C LEU A 21 -4.33 5.47 8.71
N ILE A 22 -4.74 4.25 9.07
CA ILE A 22 -6.15 3.84 9.09
C ILE A 22 -6.97 4.75 10.01
N ASP A 23 -6.47 4.97 11.23
CA ASP A 23 -7.17 5.79 12.23
C ASP A 23 -7.32 7.24 11.75
N LEU A 24 -6.27 7.80 11.13
CA LEU A 24 -6.30 9.15 10.58
C LEU A 24 -7.28 9.25 9.40
N ALA A 25 -7.30 8.25 8.53
CA ALA A 25 -8.23 8.22 7.39
C ALA A 25 -9.68 8.26 7.88
N ILE A 26 -10.00 7.48 8.91
CA ILE A 26 -11.34 7.46 9.49
C ILE A 26 -11.67 8.82 10.11
N GLU A 27 -10.75 9.42 10.85
CA GLU A 27 -10.93 10.73 11.46
C GLU A 27 -11.21 11.81 10.42
N ASN A 28 -10.58 11.71 9.24
CA ASN A 28 -10.74 12.64 8.13
C ASN A 28 -11.91 12.30 7.21
N GLY A 29 -12.73 11.31 7.55
CA GLY A 29 -13.92 10.96 6.78
C GLY A 29 -13.62 10.25 5.46
N VAL A 30 -12.49 9.58 5.33
CA VAL A 30 -12.16 8.78 4.14
C VAL A 30 -13.03 7.52 4.14
N ASP A 31 -13.67 7.23 3.01
CA ASP A 31 -14.56 6.07 2.85
C ASP A 31 -13.85 4.90 2.18
N MET A 32 -12.89 5.18 1.31
CA MET A 32 -12.14 4.17 0.58
C MET A 32 -10.66 4.56 0.55
N LEU A 33 -9.78 3.64 0.93
CA LEU A 33 -8.34 3.88 1.03
C LEU A 33 -7.57 2.75 0.38
N SER A 34 -6.50 3.06 -0.32
CA SER A 34 -5.48 2.10 -0.70
C SER A 34 -4.13 2.54 -0.17
N ILE A 35 -3.45 1.66 0.56
CA ILE A 35 -2.07 1.84 0.99
C ILE A 35 -1.18 1.30 -0.11
N THR A 36 -0.41 2.18 -0.76
CA THR A 36 0.41 1.85 -1.92
C THR A 36 1.88 2.10 -1.60
N ASP A 37 2.39 1.43 -0.57
CA ASP A 37 3.79 1.53 -0.18
C ASP A 37 4.72 1.13 -1.33
N HIS A 38 5.93 1.69 -1.33
CA HIS A 38 6.93 1.38 -2.35
C HIS A 38 7.42 -0.06 -2.20
N ASP A 39 7.15 -0.87 -3.21
CA ASP A 39 7.67 -2.24 -3.38
C ASP A 39 7.38 -3.18 -2.21
N THR A 40 6.36 -2.89 -1.40
CA THR A 40 6.00 -3.74 -0.26
C THR A 40 4.49 -3.70 0.02
N ILE A 41 3.96 -4.83 0.48
CA ILE A 41 2.57 -4.95 0.97
C ILE A 41 2.53 -5.26 2.47
N SER A 42 3.66 -5.12 3.17
CA SER A 42 3.76 -5.51 4.58
C SER A 42 2.83 -4.72 5.49
N ALA A 43 2.42 -3.50 5.09
CA ALA A 43 1.49 -2.69 5.87
C ALA A 43 0.18 -3.41 6.16
N TYR A 44 -0.33 -4.19 5.21
CA TYR A 44 -1.63 -4.87 5.37
C TYR A 44 -1.61 -5.90 6.49
N ALA A 45 -0.48 -6.54 6.72
CA ALA A 45 -0.32 -7.50 7.83
C ALA A 45 -0.24 -6.81 9.20
N LEU A 46 0.03 -5.51 9.23
CA LEU A 46 0.23 -4.75 10.47
C LEU A 46 -1.00 -3.93 10.88
N ILE A 47 -2.11 -4.06 10.14
CA ILE A 47 -3.36 -3.41 10.48
C ILE A 47 -4.11 -4.32 11.46
N ASN A 48 -4.41 -3.80 12.65
CA ASN A 48 -5.08 -4.56 13.70
C ASN A 48 -6.59 -4.36 13.71
N LYS A 49 -7.06 -3.16 13.37
CA LYS A 49 -8.48 -2.82 13.37
C LYS A 49 -8.86 -2.12 12.09
N LEU A 50 -9.85 -2.66 11.40
CA LEU A 50 -10.41 -2.06 10.19
C LEU A 50 -11.92 -1.94 10.34
N PRO A 51 -12.43 -0.74 10.67
CA PRO A 51 -13.87 -0.53 10.77
C PRO A 51 -14.58 -0.72 9.43
N ARG A 52 -15.85 -1.11 9.49
CA ARG A 52 -16.67 -1.30 8.28
C ARG A 52 -16.91 -0.01 7.50
N SER A 53 -16.76 1.13 8.15
CA SER A 53 -16.92 2.44 7.51
C SER A 53 -15.82 2.76 6.49
N LEU A 54 -14.70 2.05 6.56
CA LEU A 54 -13.57 2.25 5.64
C LEU A 54 -13.38 1.00 4.78
N LYS A 55 -13.47 1.16 3.46
CA LYS A 55 -13.14 0.11 2.52
C LYS A 55 -11.65 0.20 2.17
N LEU A 56 -10.90 -0.85 2.46
CA LEU A 56 -9.48 -0.94 2.16
C LEU A 56 -9.27 -1.70 0.86
N ILE A 57 -8.67 -1.04 -0.13
CA ILE A 57 -8.35 -1.64 -1.43
C ILE A 57 -6.86 -1.98 -1.41
N PRO A 58 -6.47 -3.27 -1.46
CA PRO A 58 -5.05 -3.63 -1.49
C PRO A 58 -4.33 -3.00 -2.67
N GLY A 59 -3.19 -2.38 -2.41
CA GLY A 59 -2.42 -1.70 -3.44
C GLY A 59 -0.93 -1.74 -3.15
N ILE A 60 -0.15 -1.37 -4.16
CA ILE A 60 1.30 -1.29 -4.09
C ILE A 60 1.79 -0.29 -5.14
N GLU A 61 2.86 0.43 -4.83
CA GLU A 61 3.57 1.25 -5.82
C GLU A 61 4.89 0.58 -6.15
N ILE A 62 5.02 0.11 -7.39
CA ILE A 62 6.21 -0.62 -7.84
C ILE A 62 7.15 0.34 -8.56
N SER A 63 8.42 0.37 -8.13
CA SER A 63 9.47 1.13 -8.79
C SER A 63 10.19 0.23 -9.79
N CYS A 64 10.18 0.64 -11.05
CA CYS A 64 10.84 -0.07 -12.14
C CYS A 64 11.89 0.81 -12.78
N SER A 65 12.99 0.21 -13.22
CA SER A 65 14.00 0.90 -14.04
C SER A 65 13.81 0.51 -15.50
N TRP A 66 13.62 1.50 -16.37
CA TRP A 66 13.48 1.29 -17.79
C TRP A 66 14.19 2.42 -18.55
N ASN A 67 15.09 2.07 -19.42
CA ASN A 67 15.79 3.03 -20.28
C ASN A 67 16.49 4.13 -19.45
N ASN A 68 17.13 3.75 -18.34
CA ASN A 68 17.82 4.62 -17.38
C ASN A 68 16.88 5.61 -16.64
N ARG A 69 15.58 5.33 -16.63
CA ARG A 69 14.58 6.11 -15.90
C ARG A 69 13.90 5.24 -14.86
N THR A 70 13.60 5.83 -13.70
CA THR A 70 12.77 5.19 -12.70
C THR A 70 11.30 5.47 -13.02
N ILE A 71 10.51 4.40 -13.13
CA ILE A 71 9.08 4.47 -13.38
C ILE A 71 8.36 3.89 -12.17
N HIS A 72 7.36 4.62 -11.67
CA HIS A 72 6.49 4.15 -10.58
C HIS A 72 5.17 3.68 -11.16
N ILE A 73 4.80 2.45 -10.85
CA ILE A 73 3.56 1.84 -11.31
C ILE A 73 2.68 1.55 -10.10
N LEU A 74 1.46 2.07 -10.12
CA LEU A 74 0.48 1.87 -9.06
C LEU A 74 -0.35 0.64 -9.39
N GLY A 75 -0.27 -0.39 -8.55
CA GLY A 75 -1.15 -1.55 -8.63
C GLY A 75 -2.25 -1.42 -7.59
N LEU A 76 -3.51 -1.47 -8.02
CA LEU A 76 -4.67 -1.41 -7.12
C LEU A 76 -5.44 -2.72 -7.19
N ASP A 77 -6.08 -3.07 -6.07
CA ASP A 77 -6.87 -4.29 -5.93
C ASP A 77 -6.03 -5.55 -6.18
N VAL A 78 -4.76 -5.50 -5.75
CA VAL A 78 -3.84 -6.64 -5.88
C VAL A 78 -4.23 -7.75 -4.92
N ASP A 79 -3.94 -9.00 -5.29
CA ASP A 79 -4.19 -10.16 -4.43
C ASP A 79 -3.00 -10.35 -3.47
N ILE A 80 -3.11 -9.76 -2.29
CA ILE A 80 -2.05 -9.84 -1.27
C ILE A 80 -1.93 -11.23 -0.64
N SER A 81 -2.90 -12.11 -0.88
CA SER A 81 -2.83 -13.49 -0.41
C SER A 81 -2.19 -14.44 -1.42
N ASN A 82 -1.91 -13.98 -2.63
CA ASN A 82 -1.30 -14.80 -3.68
C ASN A 82 0.19 -14.97 -3.39
N GLN A 83 0.62 -16.23 -3.23
CA GLN A 83 2.00 -16.54 -2.87
C GLN A 83 3.00 -16.15 -3.95
N ILE A 84 2.62 -16.27 -5.22
CA ILE A 84 3.50 -15.89 -6.33
C ILE A 84 3.72 -14.37 -6.33
N PHE A 85 2.67 -13.59 -6.11
CA PHE A 85 2.77 -12.14 -6.01
C PHE A 85 3.69 -11.73 -4.85
N ILE A 86 3.50 -12.31 -3.67
CA ILE A 86 4.29 -12.01 -2.47
C ILE A 86 5.77 -12.34 -2.73
N LYS A 87 6.05 -13.47 -3.36
CA LYS A 87 7.40 -13.91 -3.69
C LYS A 87 8.07 -12.96 -4.69
N ASN A 88 7.37 -12.57 -5.74
CA ASN A 88 7.88 -11.64 -6.74
C ASN A 88 8.10 -10.24 -6.15
N GLN A 89 7.22 -9.81 -5.28
CA GLN A 89 7.35 -8.53 -4.59
C GLN A 89 8.60 -8.51 -3.70
N ALA A 90 8.91 -9.61 -3.01
CA ALA A 90 10.12 -9.72 -2.20
C ALA A 90 11.39 -9.62 -3.06
N GLN A 91 11.39 -10.17 -4.28
CA GLN A 91 12.51 -10.04 -5.21
C GLN A 91 12.68 -8.61 -5.71
N ILE A 92 11.59 -7.94 -6.02
CA ILE A 92 11.61 -6.53 -6.44
C ILE A 92 12.22 -5.66 -5.34
N SER A 93 11.81 -5.87 -4.09
CA SER A 93 12.36 -5.13 -2.96
C SER A 93 13.86 -5.34 -2.76
N LYS A 94 14.39 -6.50 -3.13
CA LYS A 94 15.83 -6.79 -3.05
C LYS A 94 16.63 -6.09 -4.16
N ILE A 95 16.01 -5.89 -5.30
CA ILE A 95 16.66 -5.26 -6.47
C ILE A 95 16.66 -3.75 -6.32
N THR A 96 15.63 -3.20 -5.76
CA THR A 96 15.46 -1.76 -5.55
C THR A 96 16.02 -1.28 -4.21
#